data_6f97933d24d0f0a4fc52f13b11770930
#
_entry.id   6f97933d24d0f0a4fc52f13b11770930
#
_cell.length_a   1.000
_cell.length_b   1.000
_cell.length_c   1.000
_cell.angle_alpha   90.00
_cell.angle_beta   90.00
_cell.angle_gamma   90.00
#
_symmetry.space_group_name_H-M   'P 1'
#
loop_
_entity.id
_entity.type
_entity.pdbx_description
1 polymer ?
#
loop_
_entity_poly.entity_id
_entity_poly.type
_entity_poly.pdbx_seq_one_letter_code
_entity_poly.pdbx_strand_id
1 'polypeptide(L)'
;MINACVVGLGGRGFGLLRGQLLTNKDIRVLSVCDLYEDRIARAVDFIRSAGGDALGFTDYKDALNVKGIDAVYIFSDWNTHSEIAIYAMEKGIAVASEVGCEYSLENCFELVRTQEKTGTPYMFMENCCYGKEELLATSMARQGMFGTIVHCAGAYAHDLRGEISYGHVKRHYRFDNYRFRNCDNYPTHDLGPIAKLLDINRGNRILTVSSFSSKSAGLREYIATREDATEEMKNATFAQGDIITTVLTCAGGETILLRLDTTLPRSYSREFTVRGTKGMYLQETNTVFLDGEREFFDPVTFCRNSIDNAKQYEESFLPDIWKNITPEQIASGHGGMDDFVYRAFTDAVQKGDRMPIDVYDSATWQAVSVLSEMSIAQGGAPQAMPDFTNGRWFKRPRLDVCEM
;
A
#
# COMPACT_ATOMS: atom_id res chain seq x y z
N MET A 1 -20.06 16.77 -3.77
CA MET A 1 -19.00 16.88 -4.82
C MET A 1 -17.77 17.43 -4.15
N ILE A 2 -16.62 16.78 -4.33
CA ILE A 2 -15.32 17.14 -3.74
C ILE A 2 -14.49 17.84 -4.80
N ASN A 3 -14.04 19.05 -4.53
CA ASN A 3 -13.10 19.77 -5.38
C ASN A 3 -11.67 19.30 -5.05
N ALA A 4 -10.99 18.73 -6.00
CA ALA A 4 -9.72 18.04 -5.82
C ALA A 4 -8.54 18.80 -6.41
N CYS A 5 -7.40 18.73 -5.70
CA CYS A 5 -6.07 18.97 -6.21
C CYS A 5 -5.38 17.61 -6.47
N VAL A 6 -4.61 17.49 -7.53
CA VAL A 6 -3.83 16.28 -7.84
C VAL A 6 -2.36 16.64 -7.92
N VAL A 7 -1.53 16.02 -7.09
CA VAL A 7 -0.08 16.25 -7.04
C VAL A 7 0.67 14.98 -7.46
N GLY A 8 1.45 15.08 -8.53
CA GLY A 8 2.16 13.96 -9.16
C GLY A 8 1.40 13.39 -10.35
N LEU A 9 1.91 13.63 -11.57
CA LEU A 9 1.30 13.28 -12.86
C LEU A 9 2.16 12.30 -13.66
N GLY A 10 2.96 11.50 -12.94
CA GLY A 10 3.72 10.39 -13.50
C GLY A 10 2.82 9.29 -14.06
N GLY A 11 3.38 8.11 -14.31
CA GLY A 11 2.62 6.98 -14.89
C GLY A 11 1.39 6.62 -14.06
N ARG A 12 1.58 6.35 -12.76
CA ARG A 12 0.51 5.98 -11.82
C ARG A 12 -0.47 7.14 -11.63
N GLY A 13 0.02 8.36 -11.27
CA GLY A 13 -0.85 9.48 -10.98
C GLY A 13 -1.71 9.90 -12.18
N PHE A 14 -1.16 9.92 -13.39
CA PHE A 14 -1.95 10.18 -14.58
C PHE A 14 -2.96 9.07 -14.91
N GLY A 15 -2.58 7.80 -14.64
CA GLY A 15 -3.49 6.66 -14.77
C GLY A 15 -4.70 6.78 -13.84
N LEU A 16 -4.46 7.13 -12.57
CA LEU A 16 -5.50 7.33 -11.55
C LEU A 16 -6.37 8.58 -11.82
N LEU A 17 -5.75 9.67 -12.27
CA LEU A 17 -6.51 10.85 -12.70
C LEU A 17 -7.55 10.46 -13.77
N ARG A 18 -7.13 9.69 -14.78
CA ARG A 18 -8.01 9.24 -15.86
C ARG A 18 -9.07 8.24 -15.42
N GLY A 19 -8.62 7.21 -14.70
CA GLY A 19 -9.42 6.01 -14.44
C GLY A 19 -10.27 6.07 -13.18
N GLN A 20 -9.88 6.92 -12.21
CA GLN A 20 -10.58 7.01 -10.92
C GLN A 20 -11.20 8.40 -10.69
N LEU A 21 -10.42 9.48 -10.85
CA LEU A 21 -10.89 10.79 -10.44
C LEU A 21 -11.86 11.41 -11.45
N LEU A 22 -11.53 11.38 -12.75
CA LEU A 22 -12.40 11.97 -13.77
C LEU A 22 -13.62 11.12 -14.12
N THR A 23 -13.65 9.85 -13.74
CA THR A 23 -14.82 8.98 -13.91
C THR A 23 -15.78 9.04 -12.71
N ASN A 24 -15.32 9.55 -11.58
CA ASN A 24 -16.14 9.69 -10.37
C ASN A 24 -16.93 11.00 -10.40
N LYS A 25 -18.27 10.89 -10.42
CA LYS A 25 -19.19 12.03 -10.48
C LYS A 25 -19.15 12.93 -9.24
N ASP A 26 -18.61 12.42 -8.15
CA ASP A 26 -18.49 13.13 -6.87
C ASP A 26 -17.17 13.92 -6.74
N ILE A 27 -16.29 13.84 -7.74
CA ILE A 27 -14.99 14.52 -7.76
C ILE A 27 -14.92 15.50 -8.91
N ARG A 28 -14.44 16.72 -8.63
CA ARG A 28 -14.09 17.74 -9.62
C ARG A 28 -12.65 18.17 -9.42
N VAL A 29 -11.79 17.95 -10.41
CA VAL A 29 -10.39 18.37 -10.37
C VAL A 29 -10.29 19.86 -10.70
N LEU A 30 -9.80 20.70 -9.77
CA LEU A 30 -9.61 22.14 -9.93
C LEU A 30 -8.15 22.51 -10.19
N SER A 31 -7.19 21.73 -9.68
CA SER A 31 -5.77 21.98 -9.90
C SER A 31 -4.99 20.68 -10.04
N VAL A 32 -3.89 20.76 -10.78
CA VAL A 32 -2.93 19.67 -10.94
C VAL A 32 -1.52 20.21 -10.78
N CYS A 33 -0.61 19.38 -10.24
CA CYS A 33 0.77 19.76 -10.00
C CYS A 33 1.73 18.62 -10.36
N ASP A 34 2.83 18.95 -11.03
CA ASP A 34 4.00 18.09 -11.21
C ASP A 34 5.24 18.98 -11.39
N LEU A 35 6.43 18.47 -11.14
CA LEU A 35 7.67 19.19 -11.40
C LEU A 35 7.91 19.44 -12.91
N TYR A 36 7.24 18.68 -13.79
CA TYR A 36 7.48 18.69 -15.23
C TYR A 36 6.30 19.28 -15.98
N GLU A 37 6.54 20.40 -16.67
CA GLU A 37 5.52 21.14 -17.43
C GLU A 37 4.81 20.30 -18.51
N ASP A 38 5.54 19.36 -19.15
CA ASP A 38 4.95 18.45 -20.15
C ASP A 38 3.91 17.50 -19.55
N ARG A 39 4.10 17.07 -18.30
CA ARG A 39 3.12 16.25 -17.56
C ARG A 39 1.90 17.08 -17.17
N ILE A 40 2.12 18.32 -16.74
CA ILE A 40 1.05 19.26 -16.41
C ILE A 40 0.19 19.55 -17.65
N ALA A 41 0.82 19.94 -18.76
CA ALA A 41 0.12 20.23 -20.01
C ALA A 41 -0.74 19.04 -20.47
N ARG A 42 -0.16 17.83 -20.47
CA ARG A 42 -0.89 16.60 -20.80
C ARG A 42 -2.11 16.38 -19.90
N ALA A 43 -1.98 16.60 -18.58
CA ALA A 43 -3.08 16.40 -17.64
C ALA A 43 -4.19 17.44 -17.83
N VAL A 44 -3.83 18.73 -17.97
CA VAL A 44 -4.79 19.83 -18.22
C VAL A 44 -5.55 19.60 -19.52
N ASP A 45 -4.85 19.24 -20.60
CA ASP A 45 -5.50 18.96 -21.89
C ASP A 45 -6.46 17.77 -21.82
N PHE A 46 -6.06 16.72 -21.06
CA PHE A 46 -6.93 15.57 -20.86
C PHE A 46 -8.18 15.93 -20.04
N ILE A 47 -8.02 16.68 -18.95
CA ILE A 47 -9.15 17.17 -18.13
C ILE A 47 -10.10 18.01 -18.98
N ARG A 48 -9.55 18.89 -19.81
CA ARG A 48 -10.35 19.72 -20.73
C ARG A 48 -11.13 18.89 -21.75
N SER A 49 -10.49 17.87 -22.32
CA SER A 49 -11.15 16.94 -23.25
C SER A 49 -12.28 16.15 -22.61
N ALA A 50 -12.21 15.92 -21.29
CA ALA A 50 -13.24 15.28 -20.49
C ALA A 50 -14.34 16.27 -20.00
N GLY A 51 -14.30 17.55 -20.45
CA GLY A 51 -15.29 18.57 -20.09
C GLY A 51 -15.02 19.29 -18.75
N GLY A 52 -13.86 19.07 -18.13
CA GLY A 52 -13.40 19.79 -16.95
C GLY A 52 -12.55 21.01 -17.30
N ASP A 53 -12.17 21.75 -16.27
CA ASP A 53 -11.21 22.86 -16.36
C ASP A 53 -10.37 22.88 -15.08
N ALA A 54 -9.05 22.72 -15.21
CA ALA A 54 -8.13 22.69 -14.09
C ALA A 54 -6.90 23.56 -14.35
N LEU A 55 -6.38 24.17 -13.29
CA LEU A 55 -5.15 24.98 -13.33
C LEU A 55 -3.94 24.08 -13.13
N GLY A 56 -2.85 24.35 -13.87
CA GLY A 56 -1.58 23.61 -13.77
C GLY A 56 -0.53 24.39 -13.00
N PHE A 57 0.24 23.72 -12.12
CA PHE A 57 1.26 24.33 -11.29
C PHE A 57 2.51 23.46 -11.23
N THR A 58 3.68 24.07 -11.04
CA THR A 58 4.94 23.37 -10.74
C THR A 58 5.27 23.31 -9.25
N ASP A 59 4.58 24.11 -8.42
CA ASP A 59 4.67 24.10 -6.95
C ASP A 59 3.34 23.62 -6.36
N TYR A 60 3.40 22.59 -5.51
CA TYR A 60 2.21 22.02 -4.86
C TYR A 60 1.53 23.02 -3.92
N LYS A 61 2.27 23.97 -3.33
CA LYS A 61 1.70 25.00 -2.45
C LYS A 61 0.77 25.92 -3.24
N ASP A 62 1.18 26.31 -4.44
CA ASP A 62 0.34 27.12 -5.33
C ASP A 62 -0.89 26.35 -5.79
N ALA A 63 -0.72 25.07 -6.12
CA ALA A 63 -1.84 24.20 -6.51
C ALA A 63 -2.87 24.03 -5.37
N LEU A 64 -2.41 23.87 -4.13
CA LEU A 64 -3.26 23.74 -2.94
C LEU A 64 -3.86 25.08 -2.45
N ASN A 65 -3.34 26.22 -2.91
CA ASN A 65 -3.87 27.54 -2.61
C ASN A 65 -5.02 27.95 -3.55
N VAL A 66 -5.36 27.15 -4.56
CA VAL A 66 -6.54 27.39 -5.40
C VAL A 66 -7.79 27.39 -4.53
N LYS A 67 -8.59 28.44 -4.67
CA LYS A 67 -9.78 28.61 -3.82
C LYS A 67 -10.80 27.48 -4.02
N GLY A 68 -11.23 26.90 -2.92
CA GLY A 68 -12.30 25.90 -2.91
C GLY A 68 -11.82 24.46 -3.06
N ILE A 69 -10.53 24.18 -2.92
CA ILE A 69 -10.01 22.80 -2.81
C ILE A 69 -10.49 22.20 -1.48
N ASP A 70 -11.13 21.04 -1.57
CA ASP A 70 -11.63 20.25 -0.44
C ASP A 70 -10.70 19.09 -0.09
N ALA A 71 -10.04 18.49 -1.12
CA ALA A 71 -9.17 17.35 -0.95
C ALA A 71 -7.96 17.38 -1.89
N VAL A 72 -6.87 16.72 -1.47
CA VAL A 72 -5.68 16.49 -2.31
C VAL A 72 -5.45 14.99 -2.48
N TYR A 73 -5.12 14.60 -3.72
CA TYR A 73 -4.64 13.27 -4.08
C TYR A 73 -3.14 13.37 -4.38
N ILE A 74 -2.33 12.67 -3.58
CA ILE A 74 -0.86 12.74 -3.62
C ILE A 74 -0.32 11.48 -4.30
N PHE A 75 0.32 11.65 -5.48
CA PHE A 75 0.90 10.61 -6.34
C PHE A 75 2.36 10.93 -6.71
N SER A 76 3.00 11.81 -5.96
CA SER A 76 4.36 12.29 -6.20
C SER A 76 5.42 11.24 -5.85
N ASP A 77 6.67 11.65 -5.75
CA ASP A 77 7.76 10.85 -5.20
C ASP A 77 7.53 10.57 -3.71
N TRP A 78 7.85 9.37 -3.25
CA TRP A 78 7.64 8.92 -1.87
C TRP A 78 8.20 9.88 -0.81
N ASN A 79 9.37 10.50 -1.09
CA ASN A 79 10.02 11.43 -0.15
C ASN A 79 9.25 12.75 0.04
N THR A 80 8.24 13.03 -0.78
CA THR A 80 7.43 14.26 -0.69
C THR A 80 6.02 14.02 -0.17
N HIS A 81 5.57 12.76 -0.03
CA HIS A 81 4.21 12.46 0.40
C HIS A 81 3.86 13.10 1.74
N SER A 82 4.70 12.92 2.75
CA SER A 82 4.44 13.44 4.09
C SER A 82 4.50 14.97 4.13
N GLU A 83 5.44 15.62 3.43
CA GLU A 83 5.51 17.08 3.36
C GLU A 83 4.24 17.69 2.76
N ILE A 84 3.77 17.16 1.63
CA ILE A 84 2.56 17.63 0.95
C ILE A 84 1.33 17.39 1.82
N ALA A 85 1.24 16.20 2.45
CA ALA A 85 0.13 15.84 3.33
C ALA A 85 0.03 16.77 4.55
N ILE A 86 1.17 17.05 5.21
CA ILE A 86 1.26 17.96 6.34
C ILE A 86 0.77 19.36 5.93
N TYR A 87 1.30 19.90 4.83
CA TYR A 87 0.90 21.21 4.34
C TYR A 87 -0.60 21.29 4.02
N ALA A 88 -1.16 20.24 3.41
CA ALA A 88 -2.59 20.17 3.09
C ALA A 88 -3.44 20.11 4.36
N MET A 89 -3.07 19.26 5.33
CA MET A 89 -3.80 19.15 6.61
C MET A 89 -3.78 20.44 7.41
N GLU A 90 -2.68 21.21 7.41
CA GLU A 90 -2.59 22.53 8.06
C GLU A 90 -3.56 23.57 7.44
N LYS A 91 -3.97 23.35 6.18
CA LYS A 91 -4.97 24.17 5.48
C LYS A 91 -6.39 23.63 5.60
N GLY A 92 -6.60 22.52 6.31
CA GLY A 92 -7.89 21.87 6.42
C GLY A 92 -8.33 21.11 5.16
N ILE A 93 -7.39 20.81 4.24
CA ILE A 93 -7.64 20.08 3.01
C ILE A 93 -7.50 18.59 3.30
N ALA A 94 -8.55 17.79 3.07
CA ALA A 94 -8.52 16.34 3.26
C ALA A 94 -7.47 15.67 2.35
N VAL A 95 -6.78 14.66 2.88
CA VAL A 95 -5.64 14.04 2.20
C VAL A 95 -5.94 12.60 1.81
N ALA A 96 -5.76 12.27 0.52
CA ALA A 96 -5.64 10.93 -0.01
C ALA A 96 -4.18 10.72 -0.46
N SER A 97 -3.37 10.01 0.35
CA SER A 97 -1.96 9.75 0.04
C SER A 97 -1.78 8.37 -0.56
N GLU A 98 -1.24 8.29 -1.78
CA GLU A 98 -0.79 7.01 -2.36
C GLU A 98 0.25 6.35 -1.47
N VAL A 99 0.36 5.05 -1.65
CA VAL A 99 1.31 4.22 -0.90
C VAL A 99 2.76 4.55 -1.26
N GLY A 100 3.65 4.29 -0.31
CA GLY A 100 5.06 4.55 -0.46
C GLY A 100 5.87 4.07 0.72
N CYS A 101 7.14 4.42 0.75
CA CYS A 101 8.00 4.24 1.91
C CYS A 101 8.36 5.58 2.54
N GLU A 102 8.62 5.57 3.82
CA GLU A 102 9.19 6.73 4.51
C GLU A 102 10.71 6.69 4.56
N TYR A 103 11.28 7.88 4.73
CA TYR A 103 12.72 8.08 4.82
C TYR A 103 13.18 8.41 6.24
N SER A 104 12.26 8.80 7.12
CA SER A 104 12.56 9.07 8.53
C SER A 104 11.37 8.78 9.43
N LEU A 105 11.63 8.37 10.69
CA LEU A 105 10.59 8.23 11.70
C LEU A 105 9.99 9.59 12.08
N GLU A 106 10.76 10.69 11.96
CA GLU A 106 10.26 12.03 12.25
C GLU A 106 9.09 12.40 11.33
N ASN A 107 9.17 12.09 10.04
CA ASN A 107 8.05 12.28 9.12
C ASN A 107 6.78 11.56 9.59
N CYS A 108 6.92 10.31 10.05
CA CYS A 108 5.79 9.55 10.60
C CYS A 108 5.18 10.26 11.82
N PHE A 109 6.01 10.78 12.73
CA PHE A 109 5.53 11.51 13.90
C PHE A 109 4.89 12.84 13.52
N GLU A 110 5.48 13.62 12.62
CA GLU A 110 4.94 14.90 12.18
C GLU A 110 3.59 14.73 11.46
N LEU A 111 3.47 13.69 10.64
CA LEU A 111 2.21 13.36 9.97
C LEU A 111 1.08 13.12 11.00
N VAL A 112 1.36 12.30 12.02
CA VAL A 112 0.39 12.01 13.09
C VAL A 112 0.09 13.25 13.93
N ARG A 113 1.12 14.00 14.37
CA ARG A 113 0.94 15.24 15.17
C ARG A 113 0.10 16.26 14.44
N THR A 114 0.35 16.42 13.12
CA THR A 114 -0.41 17.38 12.31
C THR A 114 -1.85 16.97 12.19
N GLN A 115 -2.12 15.69 11.90
CA GLN A 115 -3.48 15.19 11.84
C GLN A 115 -4.22 15.36 13.18
N GLU A 116 -3.57 15.03 14.30
CA GLU A 116 -4.15 15.18 15.63
C GLU A 116 -4.42 16.67 15.99
N LYS A 117 -3.52 17.57 15.60
CA LYS A 117 -3.64 19.02 15.84
C LYS A 117 -4.75 19.65 15.01
N THR A 118 -4.87 19.25 13.74
CA THR A 118 -5.80 19.89 12.80
C THR A 118 -7.17 19.22 12.75
N GLY A 119 -7.23 17.92 13.09
CA GLY A 119 -8.42 17.10 12.88
C GLY A 119 -8.77 16.86 11.41
N THR A 120 -7.90 17.28 10.48
CA THR A 120 -8.14 17.15 9.04
C THR A 120 -8.14 15.68 8.61
N PRO A 121 -9.10 15.23 7.80
CA PRO A 121 -9.15 13.86 7.34
C PRO A 121 -7.90 13.47 6.55
N TYR A 122 -7.31 12.32 6.88
CA TYR A 122 -6.17 11.71 6.17
C TYR A 122 -6.46 10.23 5.92
N MET A 123 -6.35 9.79 4.69
CA MET A 123 -6.43 8.38 4.32
C MET A 123 -5.20 7.94 3.53
N PHE A 124 -4.63 6.82 3.93
CA PHE A 124 -3.60 6.13 3.17
C PHE A 124 -4.25 5.18 2.17
N MET A 125 -3.91 5.30 0.89
CA MET A 125 -4.63 4.69 -0.22
C MET A 125 -4.13 3.27 -0.53
N GLU A 126 -3.97 2.43 0.51
CA GLU A 126 -3.52 1.04 0.36
C GLU A 126 -4.64 0.17 -0.22
N ASN A 127 -4.61 -0.01 -1.52
CA ASN A 127 -5.62 -0.74 -2.28
C ASN A 127 -5.63 -2.24 -1.99
N CYS A 128 -4.49 -2.85 -1.58
CA CYS A 128 -4.43 -4.28 -1.28
C CYS A 128 -5.25 -4.67 -0.04
N CYS A 129 -5.57 -3.70 0.86
CA CYS A 129 -6.55 -3.92 1.92
C CYS A 129 -7.95 -4.26 1.40
N TYR A 130 -8.23 -3.96 0.13
CA TYR A 130 -9.48 -4.28 -0.56
C TYR A 130 -9.35 -5.49 -1.49
N GLY A 131 -8.24 -6.22 -1.43
CA GLY A 131 -8.02 -7.43 -2.22
C GLY A 131 -9.06 -8.50 -1.94
N LYS A 132 -9.48 -9.22 -2.97
CA LYS A 132 -10.53 -10.24 -2.88
C LYS A 132 -10.14 -11.34 -1.90
N GLU A 133 -8.95 -11.86 -2.06
CA GLU A 133 -8.40 -12.94 -1.25
C GLU A 133 -8.14 -12.49 0.19
N GLU A 134 -7.61 -11.28 0.36
CA GLU A 134 -7.35 -10.69 1.67
C GLU A 134 -8.65 -10.45 2.45
N LEU A 135 -9.69 -9.95 1.79
CA LEU A 135 -10.99 -9.73 2.41
C LEU A 135 -11.73 -11.03 2.71
N LEU A 136 -11.63 -12.03 1.83
CA LEU A 136 -12.17 -13.36 2.08
C LEU A 136 -11.57 -13.95 3.37
N ALA A 137 -10.24 -13.99 3.45
CA ALA A 137 -9.55 -14.56 4.61
C ALA A 137 -9.80 -13.71 5.89
N THR A 138 -9.88 -12.39 5.77
CA THR A 138 -10.20 -11.51 6.90
C THR A 138 -11.62 -11.78 7.42
N SER A 139 -12.60 -11.90 6.54
CA SER A 139 -13.99 -12.21 6.91
C SER A 139 -14.09 -13.60 7.58
N MET A 140 -13.39 -14.61 7.05
CA MET A 140 -13.30 -15.93 7.68
C MET A 140 -12.66 -15.86 9.07
N ALA A 141 -11.59 -15.07 9.23
CA ALA A 141 -10.94 -14.86 10.53
C ALA A 141 -11.88 -14.15 11.52
N ARG A 142 -12.65 -13.11 11.06
CA ARG A 142 -13.65 -12.41 11.87
C ARG A 142 -14.74 -13.33 12.40
N GLN A 143 -15.09 -14.36 11.63
CA GLN A 143 -16.08 -15.38 12.03
C GLN A 143 -15.47 -16.55 12.76
N GLY A 144 -14.17 -16.50 13.13
CA GLY A 144 -13.49 -17.48 13.97
C GLY A 144 -13.10 -18.77 13.28
N MET A 145 -13.20 -18.85 11.94
CA MET A 145 -12.89 -20.06 11.17
C MET A 145 -11.46 -20.57 11.37
N PHE A 146 -10.51 -19.63 11.55
CA PHE A 146 -9.10 -20.00 11.79
C PHE A 146 -8.72 -20.13 13.27
N GLY A 147 -9.68 -19.88 14.19
CA GLY A 147 -9.39 -19.86 15.64
C GLY A 147 -8.52 -18.67 16.03
N THR A 148 -7.59 -18.86 17.00
CA THR A 148 -6.63 -17.82 17.37
C THR A 148 -5.55 -17.72 16.31
N ILE A 149 -5.40 -16.54 15.70
CA ILE A 149 -4.33 -16.28 14.73
C ILE A 149 -2.99 -16.21 15.47
N VAL A 150 -1.98 -16.89 14.97
CA VAL A 150 -0.65 -16.95 15.57
C VAL A 150 0.45 -16.43 14.66
N HIS A 151 0.22 -16.47 13.35
CA HIS A 151 1.19 -16.02 12.35
C HIS A 151 0.51 -15.55 11.08
N CYS A 152 1.05 -14.51 10.46
CA CYS A 152 0.72 -14.10 9.11
C CYS A 152 2.00 -13.94 8.29
N ALA A 153 1.90 -14.08 6.96
CA ALA A 153 2.97 -13.75 6.05
C ALA A 153 2.42 -13.04 4.82
N GLY A 154 3.29 -12.25 4.18
CA GLY A 154 2.98 -11.55 2.94
C GLY A 154 4.24 -11.21 2.16
N ALA A 155 4.08 -10.79 0.92
CA ALA A 155 5.16 -10.32 0.08
C ALA A 155 4.72 -9.21 -0.87
N TYR A 156 5.60 -8.26 -1.13
CA TYR A 156 5.54 -7.49 -2.36
C TYR A 156 6.47 -8.13 -3.38
N ALA A 157 5.92 -9.07 -4.08
CA ALA A 157 6.63 -9.94 -5.00
C ALA A 157 6.21 -9.61 -6.43
N HIS A 158 7.02 -8.76 -7.10
CA HIS A 158 6.69 -8.14 -8.38
C HIS A 158 7.96 -7.89 -9.20
N ASP A 159 8.06 -8.45 -10.39
CA ASP A 159 9.20 -8.17 -11.27
C ASP A 159 9.16 -6.70 -11.75
N LEU A 160 9.89 -5.84 -11.07
CA LEU A 160 10.01 -4.41 -11.37
C LEU A 160 11.34 -4.03 -12.02
N ARG A 161 12.16 -5.00 -12.47
CA ARG A 161 13.48 -4.73 -13.03
C ARG A 161 13.46 -3.67 -14.13
N GLY A 162 12.48 -3.74 -15.04
CA GLY A 162 12.31 -2.77 -16.11
C GLY A 162 11.89 -1.38 -15.62
N GLU A 163 10.99 -1.30 -14.63
CA GLU A 163 10.58 -0.02 -14.05
C GLU A 163 11.73 0.66 -13.30
N ILE A 164 12.43 -0.10 -12.44
CA ILE A 164 13.52 0.40 -11.61
C ILE A 164 14.68 0.85 -12.49
N SER A 165 15.18 -0.02 -13.38
CA SER A 165 16.37 0.24 -14.19
C SER A 165 16.22 1.47 -15.09
N TYR A 166 15.05 1.66 -15.71
CA TYR A 166 14.76 2.79 -16.58
C TYR A 166 14.18 4.00 -15.82
N GLY A 167 14.20 3.97 -14.49
CA GLY A 167 13.61 5.03 -13.66
C GLY A 167 14.14 6.42 -13.99
N HIS A 168 15.47 6.59 -14.13
CA HIS A 168 16.08 7.88 -14.45
C HIS A 168 15.64 8.41 -15.85
N VAL A 169 15.50 7.52 -16.85
CA VAL A 169 15.02 7.89 -18.19
C VAL A 169 13.55 8.32 -18.16
N LYS A 170 12.76 7.62 -17.34
CA LYS A 170 11.32 7.87 -17.19
C LYS A 170 10.98 8.91 -16.11
N ARG A 171 12.01 9.52 -15.49
CA ARG A 171 11.84 10.46 -14.38
C ARG A 171 11.05 9.85 -13.24
N HIS A 172 11.48 8.65 -12.78
CA HIS A 172 10.88 7.86 -11.73
C HIS A 172 11.89 7.60 -10.61
N TYR A 173 11.50 7.88 -9.39
CA TYR A 173 12.34 7.87 -8.18
C TYR A 173 12.90 6.50 -7.78
N ARG A 174 12.31 5.39 -8.23
CA ARG A 174 12.74 4.04 -7.81
C ARG A 174 14.19 3.73 -8.17
N PHE A 175 14.72 4.25 -9.28
CA PHE A 175 16.11 4.02 -9.65
C PHE A 175 17.07 4.49 -8.56
N ASP A 176 16.93 5.72 -8.08
CA ASP A 176 17.77 6.26 -7.02
C ASP A 176 17.48 5.65 -5.66
N ASN A 177 16.20 5.34 -5.36
CA ASN A 177 15.84 4.65 -4.14
C ASN A 177 16.61 3.32 -3.99
N TYR A 178 16.67 2.49 -5.04
CA TYR A 178 17.38 1.22 -5.05
C TYR A 178 18.91 1.37 -5.08
N ARG A 179 19.43 2.48 -5.59
CA ARG A 179 20.87 2.78 -5.56
C ARG A 179 21.37 3.11 -4.17
N PHE A 180 20.59 3.84 -3.39
CA PHE A 180 21.08 4.47 -2.17
C PHE A 180 20.52 3.88 -0.87
N ARG A 181 19.45 3.10 -0.93
CA ARG A 181 18.83 2.49 0.24
C ARG A 181 18.85 0.97 0.16
N ASN A 182 18.86 0.32 1.35
CA ASN A 182 18.74 -1.13 1.49
C ASN A 182 17.74 -1.43 2.61
N CYS A 183 16.48 -1.57 2.25
CA CYS A 183 15.37 -1.70 3.19
C CYS A 183 14.21 -2.48 2.57
N ASP A 184 13.23 -2.84 3.40
CA ASP A 184 11.90 -3.19 2.93
C ASP A 184 11.23 -1.89 2.45
N ASN A 185 11.42 -1.57 1.16
CA ASN A 185 11.05 -0.26 0.62
C ASN A 185 9.59 -0.17 0.16
N TYR A 186 8.82 -1.25 0.28
CA TYR A 186 7.41 -1.26 -0.11
C TYR A 186 6.56 -2.23 0.74
N PRO A 187 6.59 -2.13 2.08
CA PRO A 187 5.96 -3.11 2.97
C PRO A 187 4.43 -3.00 3.03
N THR A 188 3.83 -1.98 2.41
CA THR A 188 2.43 -1.64 2.71
C THR A 188 1.44 -2.56 2.01
N HIS A 189 1.77 -3.09 0.82
CA HIS A 189 0.91 -4.00 0.07
C HIS A 189 0.71 -5.37 0.73
N ASP A 190 1.70 -5.84 1.45
CA ASP A 190 1.65 -7.10 2.20
C ASP A 190 1.26 -6.87 3.67
N LEU A 191 1.85 -5.87 4.33
CA LEU A 191 1.53 -5.55 5.73
C LEU A 191 0.12 -4.97 5.91
N GLY A 192 -0.36 -4.14 4.99
CA GLY A 192 -1.66 -3.46 5.14
C GLY A 192 -2.82 -4.41 5.42
N PRO A 193 -3.08 -5.39 4.55
CA PRO A 193 -4.10 -6.41 4.80
C PRO A 193 -3.89 -7.20 6.08
N ILE A 194 -2.63 -7.60 6.38
CA ILE A 194 -2.28 -8.30 7.62
C ILE A 194 -2.57 -7.44 8.86
N ALA A 195 -2.19 -6.16 8.79
CA ALA A 195 -2.41 -5.23 9.90
C ALA A 195 -3.91 -4.99 10.17
N LYS A 196 -4.73 -4.94 9.11
CA LYS A 196 -6.19 -4.88 9.24
C LYS A 196 -6.74 -6.16 9.86
N LEU A 197 -6.28 -7.32 9.43
CA LEU A 197 -6.70 -8.62 9.97
C LEU A 197 -6.34 -8.77 11.46
N LEU A 198 -5.13 -8.34 11.87
CA LEU A 198 -4.62 -8.44 13.23
C LEU A 198 -5.01 -7.26 14.13
N ASP A 199 -5.87 -6.35 13.68
CA ASP A 199 -6.30 -5.15 14.41
C ASP A 199 -5.14 -4.27 14.92
N ILE A 200 -4.06 -4.16 14.14
CA ILE A 200 -2.92 -3.30 14.46
C ILE A 200 -3.39 -1.85 14.65
N ASN A 201 -2.91 -1.19 15.70
CA ASN A 201 -3.37 0.11 16.20
C ASN A 201 -4.81 0.12 16.77
N ARG A 202 -5.48 -1.05 16.91
CA ARG A 202 -6.89 -1.18 17.37
C ARG A 202 -7.08 -2.44 18.21
N GLY A 203 -6.36 -2.53 19.34
CA GLY A 203 -6.33 -3.69 20.23
C GLY A 203 -5.01 -4.47 20.17
N ASN A 204 -4.23 -4.28 19.10
CA ASN A 204 -2.92 -4.86 18.90
C ASN A 204 -1.92 -3.83 18.36
N ARG A 205 -0.61 -4.11 18.39
CA ARG A 205 0.44 -3.27 17.81
C ARG A 205 1.67 -4.08 17.44
N ILE A 206 2.45 -3.59 16.49
CA ILE A 206 3.79 -4.11 16.21
C ILE A 206 4.73 -3.62 17.31
N LEU A 207 5.58 -4.52 17.82
CA LEU A 207 6.57 -4.23 18.85
C LEU A 207 7.97 -4.07 18.29
N THR A 208 8.39 -4.98 17.39
CA THR A 208 9.75 -5.01 16.85
C THR A 208 9.76 -5.30 15.35
N VAL A 209 10.81 -4.82 14.69
CA VAL A 209 11.14 -5.07 13.28
C VAL A 209 12.55 -5.62 13.20
N SER A 210 12.73 -6.79 12.58
CA SER A 210 14.06 -7.38 12.26
C SER A 210 14.11 -7.70 10.79
N SER A 211 15.14 -7.22 10.08
CA SER A 211 15.22 -7.36 8.63
C SER A 211 16.60 -7.84 8.18
N PHE A 212 16.61 -8.65 7.14
CA PHE A 212 17.78 -9.21 6.50
C PHE A 212 17.73 -8.96 5.00
N SER A 213 18.86 -8.58 4.44
CA SER A 213 19.03 -8.32 3.02
C SER A 213 19.88 -9.40 2.37
N SER A 214 19.44 -9.91 1.23
CA SER A 214 20.30 -10.75 0.36
C SER A 214 21.36 -9.90 -0.36
N LYS A 215 22.23 -10.53 -1.14
CA LYS A 215 23.10 -9.79 -2.07
C LYS A 215 22.27 -9.04 -3.12
N SER A 216 22.87 -8.01 -3.73
CA SER A 216 22.33 -7.27 -4.87
C SER A 216 22.98 -7.78 -6.16
N ALA A 217 22.22 -8.41 -7.04
CA ALA A 217 22.71 -8.98 -8.31
C ALA A 217 21.72 -8.77 -9.48
N GLY A 218 20.41 -8.91 -9.21
CA GLY A 218 19.38 -9.04 -10.24
C GLY A 218 19.30 -7.84 -11.19
N LEU A 219 19.33 -6.59 -10.67
CA LEU A 219 19.27 -5.39 -11.52
C LEU A 219 20.51 -5.28 -12.41
N ARG A 220 21.70 -5.56 -11.88
CA ARG A 220 22.93 -5.51 -12.66
C ARG A 220 22.92 -6.51 -13.80
N GLU A 221 22.52 -7.76 -13.52
CA GLU A 221 22.43 -8.80 -14.55
C GLU A 221 21.34 -8.46 -15.58
N TYR A 222 20.19 -7.94 -15.14
CA TYR A 222 19.15 -7.50 -16.05
C TYR A 222 19.63 -6.39 -16.98
N ILE A 223 20.29 -5.35 -16.46
CA ILE A 223 20.80 -4.22 -17.24
C ILE A 223 21.83 -4.71 -18.26
N ALA A 224 22.71 -5.64 -17.89
CA ALA A 224 23.74 -6.17 -18.77
C ALA A 224 23.17 -6.87 -20.02
N THR A 225 21.90 -7.31 -19.99
CA THR A 225 21.20 -7.91 -21.14
C THR A 225 20.47 -6.90 -22.02
N ARG A 226 20.50 -5.57 -21.69
CA ARG A 226 19.76 -4.55 -22.41
C ARG A 226 20.63 -3.81 -23.41
N GLU A 227 20.30 -3.88 -24.69
CA GLU A 227 20.99 -3.16 -25.76
C GLU A 227 20.80 -1.64 -25.65
N ASP A 228 19.64 -1.20 -25.15
CA ASP A 228 19.25 0.19 -24.96
C ASP A 228 19.64 0.76 -23.57
N ALA A 229 20.41 0.01 -22.77
CA ALA A 229 20.88 0.48 -21.47
C ALA A 229 21.79 1.69 -21.63
N THR A 230 21.47 2.77 -20.91
CA THR A 230 22.31 3.99 -20.88
C THR A 230 23.62 3.74 -20.12
N GLU A 231 24.61 4.62 -20.31
CA GLU A 231 25.86 4.54 -19.54
C GLU A 231 25.64 4.73 -18.03
N GLU A 232 24.64 5.52 -17.64
CA GLU A 232 24.27 5.67 -16.25
C GLU A 232 23.75 4.34 -15.66
N MET A 233 22.88 3.62 -16.38
CA MET A 233 22.40 2.30 -15.96
C MET A 233 23.54 1.31 -15.82
N LYS A 234 24.43 1.22 -16.82
CA LYS A 234 25.56 0.28 -16.83
C LYS A 234 26.54 0.51 -15.70
N ASN A 235 26.74 1.76 -15.31
CA ASN A 235 27.67 2.17 -14.24
C ASN A 235 27.00 2.24 -12.86
N ALA A 236 25.68 2.04 -12.76
CA ALA A 236 24.98 2.12 -11.49
C ALA A 236 25.35 0.96 -10.56
N THR A 237 25.53 1.29 -9.29
CA THR A 237 25.58 0.32 -8.18
C THR A 237 24.30 0.41 -7.37
N PHE A 238 23.83 -0.73 -6.90
CA PHE A 238 22.59 -0.80 -6.12
C PHE A 238 22.90 -1.28 -4.71
N ALA A 239 22.51 -0.49 -3.72
CA ALA A 239 22.63 -0.84 -2.31
C ALA A 239 21.54 -1.85 -1.90
N GLN A 240 20.36 -1.76 -2.54
CA GLN A 240 19.21 -2.62 -2.28
C GLN A 240 19.52 -4.09 -2.61
N GLY A 241 19.38 -4.97 -1.62
CA GLY A 241 19.45 -6.41 -1.86
C GLY A 241 18.25 -6.91 -2.68
N ASP A 242 18.45 -8.03 -3.37
CA ASP A 242 17.40 -8.57 -4.25
C ASP A 242 16.17 -9.07 -3.48
N ILE A 243 16.41 -9.65 -2.30
CA ILE A 243 15.35 -10.11 -1.38
C ILE A 243 15.57 -9.45 -0.02
N ILE A 244 14.55 -8.78 0.50
CA ILE A 244 14.50 -8.37 1.89
C ILE A 244 13.50 -9.25 2.62
N THR A 245 13.91 -9.80 3.76
CA THR A 245 13.08 -10.59 4.65
C THR A 245 12.93 -9.86 5.96
N THR A 246 11.71 -9.51 6.33
CA THR A 246 11.39 -8.73 7.54
C THR A 246 10.48 -9.53 8.45
N VAL A 247 10.87 -9.66 9.73
CA VAL A 247 10.06 -10.30 10.78
C VAL A 247 9.58 -9.24 11.75
N LEU A 248 8.27 -9.22 11.99
CA LEU A 248 7.63 -8.35 12.97
C LEU A 248 7.06 -9.18 14.11
N THR A 249 7.13 -8.65 15.33
CA THR A 249 6.45 -9.23 16.50
C THR A 249 5.34 -8.31 16.98
N CYS A 250 4.21 -8.88 17.40
CA CYS A 250 3.04 -8.12 17.82
C CYS A 250 2.78 -8.26 19.34
N ALA A 251 2.06 -7.29 19.90
CA ALA A 251 1.70 -7.27 21.31
C ALA A 251 0.77 -8.43 21.70
N GLY A 252 -0.07 -8.90 20.78
CA GLY A 252 -0.91 -10.08 20.96
C GLY A 252 -0.16 -11.40 20.93
N GLY A 253 1.15 -11.39 20.58
CA GLY A 253 2.01 -12.58 20.49
C GLY A 253 2.13 -13.13 19.06
N GLU A 254 1.43 -12.58 18.09
CA GLU A 254 1.53 -12.96 16.69
C GLU A 254 2.88 -12.55 16.11
N THR A 255 3.35 -13.30 15.11
CA THR A 255 4.46 -12.92 14.25
C THR A 255 3.99 -12.63 12.84
N ILE A 256 4.67 -11.70 12.15
CA ILE A 256 4.42 -11.39 10.75
C ILE A 256 5.74 -11.55 10.00
N LEU A 257 5.70 -12.26 8.87
CA LEU A 257 6.83 -12.38 7.94
C LEU A 257 6.50 -11.61 6.66
N LEU A 258 7.31 -10.62 6.32
CA LEU A 258 7.21 -9.85 5.07
C LEU A 258 8.40 -10.15 4.16
N ARG A 259 8.16 -10.11 2.86
CA ARG A 259 9.20 -10.30 1.84
C ARG A 259 9.07 -9.28 0.72
N LEU A 260 10.10 -8.49 0.50
CA LEU A 260 10.27 -7.68 -0.70
C LEU A 260 11.06 -8.49 -1.74
N ASP A 261 10.50 -8.66 -2.95
CA ASP A 261 11.11 -9.38 -4.08
C ASP A 261 10.73 -8.70 -5.40
N THR A 262 11.57 -7.73 -5.83
CA THR A 262 11.22 -6.84 -6.94
C THR A 262 12.30 -6.75 -8.02
N THR A 263 13.45 -7.39 -7.81
CA THR A 263 14.62 -7.29 -8.70
C THR A 263 15.03 -8.62 -9.34
N LEU A 264 14.21 -9.64 -9.17
CA LEU A 264 14.40 -10.96 -9.77
C LEU A 264 13.21 -11.33 -10.68
N PRO A 265 13.41 -12.27 -11.64
CA PRO A 265 12.33 -12.71 -12.53
C PRO A 265 11.28 -13.52 -11.75
N ARG A 266 10.05 -13.07 -11.76
CA ARG A 266 8.92 -13.77 -11.11
C ARG A 266 7.57 -13.32 -11.62
N SER A 267 6.52 -14.10 -11.34
CA SER A 267 5.12 -13.67 -11.42
C SER A 267 4.76 -12.77 -10.22
N TYR A 268 3.75 -11.91 -10.39
CA TYR A 268 3.21 -11.12 -9.28
C TYR A 268 2.53 -12.03 -8.24
N SER A 269 2.81 -11.77 -6.97
CA SER A 269 2.11 -12.38 -5.83
C SER A 269 2.25 -11.50 -4.58
N ARG A 270 1.26 -11.54 -3.71
CA ARG A 270 1.36 -10.96 -2.36
C ARG A 270 1.63 -12.02 -1.29
N GLU A 271 1.60 -13.30 -1.67
CA GLU A 271 1.87 -14.47 -0.81
C GLU A 271 1.11 -14.43 0.53
N PHE A 272 -0.05 -13.77 0.52
CA PHE A 272 -0.84 -13.53 1.72
C PHE A 272 -1.22 -14.84 2.40
N THR A 273 -0.76 -14.98 3.64
CA THR A 273 -0.91 -16.19 4.44
C THR A 273 -1.45 -15.86 5.81
N VAL A 274 -2.44 -16.63 6.26
CA VAL A 274 -3.01 -16.56 7.60
C VAL A 274 -2.89 -17.94 8.27
N ARG A 275 -2.35 -18.00 9.48
CA ARG A 275 -2.18 -19.23 10.26
C ARG A 275 -2.82 -19.08 11.63
N GLY A 276 -3.81 -19.91 11.90
CA GLY A 276 -4.49 -19.95 13.17
C GLY A 276 -4.54 -21.35 13.77
N THR A 277 -5.07 -21.46 14.99
CA THR A 277 -5.15 -22.72 15.73
C THR A 277 -6.17 -23.71 15.18
N LYS A 278 -7.09 -23.25 14.31
CA LYS A 278 -8.15 -24.09 13.72
C LYS A 278 -8.13 -24.10 12.19
N GLY A 279 -7.19 -23.39 11.56
CA GLY A 279 -7.11 -23.38 10.11
C GLY A 279 -6.08 -22.41 9.56
N MET A 280 -5.99 -22.38 8.25
CA MET A 280 -5.08 -21.52 7.51
C MET A 280 -5.66 -21.11 6.16
N TYR A 281 -5.13 -19.99 5.62
CA TYR A 281 -5.31 -19.55 4.27
C TYR A 281 -3.96 -19.32 3.58
N LEU A 282 -3.84 -19.72 2.31
CA LEU A 282 -2.68 -19.50 1.45
C LEU A 282 -3.12 -18.90 0.12
N GLN A 283 -2.70 -17.68 -0.19
CA GLN A 283 -3.07 -16.97 -1.42
C GLN A 283 -2.52 -17.64 -2.68
N GLU A 284 -1.24 -18.06 -2.68
CA GLU A 284 -0.58 -18.58 -3.89
C GLU A 284 -1.27 -19.80 -4.50
N THR A 285 -1.92 -20.59 -3.68
CA THR A 285 -2.71 -21.76 -4.12
C THR A 285 -4.21 -21.55 -3.93
N ASN A 286 -4.62 -20.37 -3.46
CA ASN A 286 -5.99 -20.02 -3.10
C ASN A 286 -6.63 -21.14 -2.25
N THR A 287 -5.92 -21.52 -1.18
CA THR A 287 -6.25 -22.70 -0.37
C THR A 287 -6.67 -22.30 1.04
N VAL A 288 -7.79 -22.86 1.48
CA VAL A 288 -8.21 -22.89 2.88
C VAL A 288 -8.04 -24.32 3.39
N PHE A 289 -7.51 -24.45 4.61
CA PHE A 289 -7.49 -25.69 5.36
C PHE A 289 -8.09 -25.44 6.74
N LEU A 290 -9.09 -26.21 7.12
CA LEU A 290 -9.74 -26.12 8.44
C LEU A 290 -9.54 -27.43 9.22
N ASP A 291 -9.34 -27.30 10.53
CA ASP A 291 -9.20 -28.43 11.44
C ASP A 291 -10.49 -29.26 11.44
N GLY A 292 -10.35 -30.58 11.39
CA GLY A 292 -11.49 -31.53 11.36
C GLY A 292 -12.09 -31.77 9.97
N GLU A 293 -11.74 -31.01 8.94
CA GLU A 293 -12.21 -31.29 7.57
C GLU A 293 -11.51 -32.52 6.96
N ARG A 294 -10.32 -32.89 7.46
CA ARG A 294 -9.55 -34.05 7.02
C ARG A 294 -8.80 -34.66 8.20
N GLU A 295 -9.04 -35.94 8.45
CA GLU A 295 -8.43 -36.67 9.55
C GLU A 295 -7.05 -37.23 9.21
N PHE A 296 -6.72 -37.33 7.92
CA PHE A 296 -5.50 -37.99 7.45
C PHE A 296 -4.71 -37.15 6.47
N PHE A 297 -3.39 -37.07 6.71
CA PHE A 297 -2.44 -36.41 5.83
C PHE A 297 -1.99 -37.34 4.70
N ASP A 298 -2.53 -37.12 3.51
CA ASP A 298 -2.01 -37.68 2.25
C ASP A 298 -1.39 -36.55 1.41
N PRO A 299 -0.05 -36.45 1.33
CA PRO A 299 0.60 -35.33 0.64
C PRO A 299 0.28 -35.24 -0.83
N VAL A 300 -0.01 -36.36 -1.49
CA VAL A 300 -0.28 -36.39 -2.94
C VAL A 300 -1.73 -35.98 -3.22
N THR A 301 -2.67 -36.59 -2.57
CA THR A 301 -4.12 -36.33 -2.79
C THR A 301 -4.52 -35.00 -2.19
N PHE A 302 -3.97 -34.64 -1.02
CA PHE A 302 -4.24 -33.37 -0.35
C PHE A 302 -3.84 -32.17 -1.22
N CYS A 303 -2.61 -32.11 -1.71
CA CYS A 303 -2.14 -30.99 -2.51
C CYS A 303 -2.97 -30.79 -3.80
N ARG A 304 -3.37 -31.89 -4.46
CA ARG A 304 -4.19 -31.82 -5.67
C ARG A 304 -5.62 -31.32 -5.44
N ASN A 305 -6.25 -31.75 -4.35
CA ASN A 305 -7.64 -31.46 -4.07
C ASN A 305 -7.85 -30.15 -3.29
N SER A 306 -6.79 -29.53 -2.83
CA SER A 306 -6.87 -28.31 -2.03
C SER A 306 -6.56 -27.03 -2.81
N ILE A 307 -5.92 -27.14 -3.96
CA ILE A 307 -5.65 -25.98 -4.83
C ILE A 307 -7.00 -25.36 -5.24
N ASP A 308 -7.12 -24.04 -5.05
CA ASP A 308 -8.27 -23.23 -5.42
C ASP A 308 -9.59 -23.61 -4.66
N ASN A 309 -9.48 -24.30 -3.52
CA ASN A 309 -10.64 -24.68 -2.73
C ASN A 309 -11.26 -23.50 -1.95
N ALA A 310 -10.56 -22.36 -1.85
CA ALA A 310 -11.11 -21.17 -1.19
C ALA A 310 -12.36 -20.64 -1.86
N LYS A 311 -12.56 -20.93 -3.15
CA LYS A 311 -13.77 -20.54 -3.92
C LYS A 311 -15.07 -21.04 -3.28
N GLN A 312 -15.07 -22.21 -2.63
CA GLN A 312 -16.27 -22.74 -1.97
C GLN A 312 -16.74 -21.88 -0.78
N TYR A 313 -15.88 -21.03 -0.25
CA TYR A 313 -16.17 -20.13 0.87
C TYR A 313 -16.61 -18.73 0.41
N GLU A 314 -16.46 -18.38 -0.87
CA GLU A 314 -16.73 -17.03 -1.39
C GLU A 314 -18.19 -16.62 -1.16
N GLU A 315 -19.15 -17.51 -1.42
CA GLU A 315 -20.57 -17.19 -1.23
C GLU A 315 -20.88 -16.81 0.23
N SER A 316 -20.28 -17.50 1.20
CA SER A 316 -20.57 -17.32 2.61
C SER A 316 -19.78 -16.20 3.28
N PHE A 317 -18.54 -15.96 2.84
CA PHE A 317 -17.60 -15.12 3.56
C PHE A 317 -17.09 -13.89 2.77
N LEU A 318 -17.22 -13.87 1.44
CA LEU A 318 -16.74 -12.72 0.68
C LEU A 318 -17.65 -11.52 0.96
N PRO A 319 -17.08 -10.32 1.28
CA PRO A 319 -17.87 -9.11 1.49
C PRO A 319 -18.65 -8.67 0.25
N ASP A 320 -19.78 -8.00 0.47
CA ASP A 320 -20.71 -7.61 -0.60
C ASP A 320 -20.10 -6.72 -1.67
N ILE A 321 -19.04 -5.94 -1.34
CA ILE A 321 -18.34 -5.13 -2.33
C ILE A 321 -17.77 -5.99 -3.47
N TRP A 322 -17.32 -7.22 -3.18
CA TRP A 322 -16.81 -8.15 -4.18
C TRP A 322 -17.91 -9.01 -4.80
N LYS A 323 -18.96 -9.40 -4.04
CA LYS A 323 -20.10 -10.14 -4.60
C LYS A 323 -20.85 -9.32 -5.65
N ASN A 324 -20.91 -8.01 -5.47
CA ASN A 324 -21.64 -7.08 -6.34
C ASN A 324 -20.74 -6.26 -7.27
N ILE A 325 -19.48 -6.64 -7.45
CA ILE A 325 -18.53 -5.90 -8.30
C ILE A 325 -18.97 -5.94 -9.77
N THR A 326 -18.90 -4.79 -10.45
CA THR A 326 -19.25 -4.68 -11.87
C THR A 326 -18.02 -4.90 -12.77
N PRO A 327 -18.21 -5.28 -14.05
CA PRO A 327 -17.13 -5.37 -15.02
C PRO A 327 -16.33 -4.06 -15.17
N GLU A 328 -16.99 -2.92 -15.08
CA GLU A 328 -16.38 -1.59 -15.15
C GLU A 328 -15.46 -1.34 -13.95
N GLN A 329 -15.88 -1.75 -12.76
CA GLN A 329 -15.06 -1.65 -11.56
C GLN A 329 -13.83 -2.56 -11.65
N ILE A 330 -13.98 -3.80 -12.14
CA ILE A 330 -12.86 -4.73 -12.36
C ILE A 330 -11.84 -4.11 -13.32
N ALA A 331 -12.29 -3.44 -14.38
CA ALA A 331 -11.44 -2.80 -15.38
C ALA A 331 -10.81 -1.49 -14.91
N SER A 332 -11.25 -0.93 -13.79
CA SER A 332 -10.84 0.42 -13.34
C SER A 332 -9.42 0.53 -12.78
N GLY A 333 -8.73 -0.60 -12.53
CA GLY A 333 -7.36 -0.67 -12.03
C GLY A 333 -7.21 -1.70 -10.91
N HIS A 334 -6.09 -2.43 -10.93
CA HIS A 334 -5.78 -3.51 -9.98
C HIS A 334 -6.95 -4.47 -9.72
N GLY A 335 -7.69 -4.83 -10.78
CA GLY A 335 -8.82 -5.76 -10.68
C GLY A 335 -10.00 -5.25 -9.85
N GLY A 336 -10.16 -3.94 -9.67
CA GLY A 336 -11.24 -3.31 -8.90
C GLY A 336 -10.81 -2.72 -7.56
N MET A 337 -9.66 -3.11 -7.02
CA MET A 337 -9.18 -2.60 -5.72
C MET A 337 -9.02 -1.08 -5.70
N ASP A 338 -8.60 -0.47 -6.82
CA ASP A 338 -8.48 0.98 -6.92
C ASP A 338 -9.85 1.66 -6.78
N ASP A 339 -10.90 1.15 -7.43
CA ASP A 339 -12.25 1.72 -7.31
C ASP A 339 -12.73 1.73 -5.85
N PHE A 340 -12.53 0.64 -5.13
CA PHE A 340 -12.97 0.53 -3.74
C PHE A 340 -12.25 1.52 -2.81
N VAL A 341 -10.92 1.63 -2.89
CA VAL A 341 -10.18 2.53 -2.01
C VAL A 341 -10.50 3.99 -2.29
N TYR A 342 -10.70 4.37 -3.57
CA TYR A 342 -11.04 5.75 -3.94
C TYR A 342 -12.47 6.11 -3.53
N ARG A 343 -13.42 5.18 -3.66
CA ARG A 343 -14.79 5.37 -3.15
C ARG A 343 -14.81 5.49 -1.64
N ALA A 344 -14.06 4.64 -0.93
CA ALA A 344 -14.00 4.70 0.53
C ALA A 344 -13.51 6.06 1.04
N PHE A 345 -12.50 6.66 0.40
CA PHE A 345 -12.06 8.02 0.72
C PHE A 345 -13.15 9.06 0.43
N THR A 346 -13.72 9.01 -0.79
CA THR A 346 -14.76 9.96 -1.22
C THR A 346 -15.96 9.93 -0.28
N ASP A 347 -16.44 8.75 0.05
CA ASP A 347 -17.56 8.53 0.97
C ASP A 347 -17.27 9.04 2.37
N ALA A 348 -16.08 8.71 2.91
CA ALA A 348 -15.68 9.15 4.25
C ALA A 348 -15.57 10.68 4.35
N VAL A 349 -15.02 11.36 3.33
CA VAL A 349 -14.98 12.82 3.29
C VAL A 349 -16.37 13.42 3.23
N GLN A 350 -17.27 12.89 2.38
CA GLN A 350 -18.62 13.42 2.20
C GLN A 350 -19.51 13.23 3.43
N LYS A 351 -19.35 12.10 4.12
CA LYS A 351 -20.17 11.76 5.30
C LYS A 351 -19.59 12.26 6.61
N GLY A 352 -18.32 12.68 6.61
CA GLY A 352 -17.58 13.00 7.83
C GLY A 352 -17.26 11.77 8.68
N ASP A 353 -17.12 10.62 8.03
CA ASP A 353 -16.82 9.33 8.66
C ASP A 353 -15.32 9.18 8.93
N ARG A 354 -14.98 8.19 9.78
CA ARG A 354 -13.57 7.82 10.01
C ARG A 354 -12.97 7.20 8.76
N MET A 355 -11.75 7.58 8.46
CA MET A 355 -11.00 6.97 7.35
C MET A 355 -10.70 5.50 7.65
N PRO A 356 -11.03 4.57 6.74
CA PRO A 356 -10.79 3.14 6.94
C PRO A 356 -9.32 2.78 7.17
N ILE A 357 -8.41 3.51 6.53
CA ILE A 357 -6.96 3.40 6.69
C ILE A 357 -6.45 4.78 7.09
N ASP A 358 -6.31 5.00 8.39
CA ASP A 358 -6.04 6.33 8.93
C ASP A 358 -4.53 6.65 9.06
N VAL A 359 -4.24 7.82 9.61
CA VAL A 359 -2.87 8.31 9.77
C VAL A 359 -1.99 7.40 10.62
N TYR A 360 -2.54 6.70 11.61
CA TYR A 360 -1.77 5.77 12.45
C TYR A 360 -1.41 4.50 11.70
N ASP A 361 -2.30 4.03 10.82
CA ASP A 361 -2.02 2.91 9.92
C ASP A 361 -0.88 3.29 8.97
N SER A 362 -0.99 4.44 8.33
CA SER A 362 0.03 4.98 7.43
C SER A 362 1.39 5.09 8.12
N ALA A 363 1.46 5.77 9.28
CA ALA A 363 2.71 5.97 10.01
C ALA A 363 3.35 4.63 10.45
N THR A 364 2.54 3.69 10.95
CA THR A 364 3.03 2.38 11.41
C THR A 364 3.56 1.54 10.25
N TRP A 365 2.83 1.47 9.13
CA TRP A 365 3.24 0.62 8.01
C TRP A 365 4.45 1.18 7.28
N GLN A 366 4.50 2.49 7.07
CA GLN A 366 5.64 3.15 6.41
C GLN A 366 6.90 3.17 7.29
N ALA A 367 6.76 3.23 8.63
CA ALA A 367 7.90 3.15 9.55
C ALA A 367 8.69 1.83 9.42
N VAL A 368 8.07 0.75 8.91
CA VAL A 368 8.76 -0.52 8.63
C VAL A 368 9.92 -0.30 7.66
N SER A 369 9.78 0.55 6.65
CA SER A 369 10.88 0.85 5.72
C SER A 369 12.11 1.42 6.43
N VAL A 370 11.91 2.40 7.31
CA VAL A 370 13.00 3.04 8.08
C VAL A 370 13.62 2.06 9.07
N LEU A 371 12.79 1.32 9.80
CA LEU A 371 13.26 0.38 10.81
C LEU A 371 13.94 -0.85 10.19
N SER A 372 13.49 -1.28 9.00
CA SER A 372 14.16 -2.37 8.26
C SER A 372 15.55 -1.95 7.80
N GLU A 373 15.71 -0.72 7.30
CA GLU A 373 17.02 -0.16 6.92
C GLU A 373 17.97 -0.12 8.12
N MET A 374 17.51 0.37 9.26
CA MET A 374 18.27 0.36 10.52
C MET A 374 18.65 -1.03 10.98
N SER A 375 17.71 -1.99 10.89
CA SER A 375 17.94 -3.38 11.27
C SER A 375 18.99 -4.04 10.37
N ILE A 376 18.88 -3.88 9.06
CA ILE A 376 19.85 -4.41 8.09
C ILE A 376 21.25 -3.85 8.35
N ALA A 377 21.37 -2.53 8.56
CA ALA A 377 22.64 -1.88 8.87
C ALA A 377 23.28 -2.39 10.17
N GLN A 378 22.49 -2.98 11.08
CA GLN A 378 22.93 -3.54 12.34
C GLN A 378 22.93 -5.10 12.33
N GLY A 379 22.99 -5.71 11.15
CA GLY A 379 23.09 -7.17 11.01
C GLY A 379 21.81 -7.93 11.38
N GLY A 380 20.64 -7.32 11.26
CA GLY A 380 19.35 -7.92 11.59
C GLY A 380 18.88 -7.66 13.03
N ALA A 381 19.55 -6.76 13.75
CA ALA A 381 19.17 -6.44 15.13
C ALA A 381 17.72 -5.91 15.20
N PRO A 382 16.91 -6.36 16.19
CA PRO A 382 15.54 -5.87 16.35
C PRO A 382 15.50 -4.36 16.60
N GLN A 383 14.66 -3.66 15.86
CA GLN A 383 14.35 -2.25 16.06
C GLN A 383 12.98 -2.12 16.72
N ALA A 384 12.85 -1.26 17.72
CA ALA A 384 11.58 -1.02 18.38
C ALA A 384 10.64 -0.22 17.48
N MET A 385 9.41 -0.71 17.27
CA MET A 385 8.37 0.04 16.57
C MET A 385 7.80 1.13 17.49
N PRO A 386 7.86 2.42 17.10
CA PRO A 386 7.21 3.48 17.87
C PRO A 386 5.70 3.25 18.06
N ASP A 387 5.18 3.72 19.17
CA ASP A 387 3.73 3.79 19.36
C ASP A 387 3.20 5.14 18.89
N PHE A 388 2.80 5.22 17.64
CA PHE A 388 2.24 6.44 17.05
C PHE A 388 0.88 6.82 17.64
N THR A 389 0.22 5.90 18.34
CA THR A 389 -1.07 6.15 18.98
C THR A 389 -0.94 6.70 20.40
N ASN A 390 0.27 6.78 20.94
CA ASN A 390 0.53 7.19 22.31
C ASN A 390 -0.33 6.42 23.34
N GLY A 391 -0.30 5.08 23.27
CA GLY A 391 -1.05 4.17 24.13
C GLY A 391 -2.53 3.99 23.76
N ARG A 392 -3.06 4.78 22.84
CA ARG A 392 -4.50 4.68 22.49
C ARG A 392 -4.86 3.42 21.72
N TRP A 393 -3.89 2.74 21.08
CA TRP A 393 -4.12 1.49 20.36
C TRP A 393 -4.91 0.47 21.17
N PHE A 394 -4.69 0.43 22.48
CA PHE A 394 -5.35 -0.51 23.39
C PHE A 394 -6.88 -0.34 23.47
N LYS A 395 -7.39 0.89 23.28
CA LYS A 395 -8.82 1.22 23.39
C LYS A 395 -9.47 1.62 22.07
N ARG A 396 -8.68 1.77 21.00
CA ARG A 396 -9.26 2.14 19.71
C ARG A 396 -10.12 0.98 19.19
N PRO A 397 -11.36 1.27 18.76
CA PRO A 397 -12.24 0.23 18.24
C PRO A 397 -11.72 -0.29 16.91
N ARG A 398 -12.00 -1.55 16.64
CA ARG A 398 -11.79 -2.17 15.33
C ARG A 398 -12.40 -1.29 14.22
N LEU A 399 -11.75 -1.29 13.09
CA LEU A 399 -12.22 -0.60 11.90
C LEU A 399 -11.77 -1.39 10.67
N ASP A 400 -12.65 -2.18 10.11
CA ASP A 400 -12.44 -2.87 8.85
C ASP A 400 -12.60 -1.90 7.67
N VAL A 401 -12.07 -2.24 6.50
CA VAL A 401 -12.12 -1.34 5.33
C VAL A 401 -13.46 -1.36 4.63
N CYS A 402 -14.27 -2.37 4.89
CA CYS A 402 -15.66 -2.50 4.46
C CYS A 402 -16.44 -3.32 5.49
N GLU A 403 -17.74 -3.42 5.31
CA GLU A 403 -18.58 -4.32 6.12
C GLU A 403 -18.20 -5.78 5.84
N MET A 404 -17.99 -6.56 6.94
CA MET A 404 -17.53 -7.95 6.92
C MET A 404 -18.66 -8.92 7.24
#